data_402066c57d4e6553cead846d61556dbc
#
_entry.id   402066c57d4e6553cead846d61556dbc
#
_cell.length_a   1.000
_cell.length_b   1.000
_cell.length_c   1.000
_cell.angle_alpha   90.00
_cell.angle_beta   90.00
_cell.angle_gamma   90.00
#
_symmetry.space_group_name_H-M   'P 1'
#
loop_
_entity.id
_entity.type
_entity.pdbx_description
1 polymer ?
#
loop_
_entity_poly.entity_id
_entity_poly.type
_entity_poly.pdbx_seq_one_letter_code
_entity_poly.pdbx_strand_id
1 'polypeptide(L)'
;INVPTSQIIYSDRFKLEQVNSNTEKLASIISKRLSRKVIDTFYPAKLISINNKEITVDQGRDFFDKNTKYKIIMLGKRIVDETTGTISGRVEKEIGLSNYISGSARQSTLKIYKLNTNSSNLKADGSIIIRPIFAKLPSIDQVLKNRIKKIKNKNKNLTKKLKKDKDW
;
A
#
# COMPACT_ATOMS: atom_id res chain seq x y z
N ILE A 1 10.50 12.73 14.00
CA ILE A 1 11.06 14.01 14.51
C ILE A 1 12.56 13.92 14.35
N ASN A 2 13.15 14.88 13.66
CA ASN A 2 14.60 15.02 13.60
C ASN A 2 15.03 15.91 14.76
N VAL A 3 15.74 15.37 15.74
CA VAL A 3 16.10 16.08 16.98
C VAL A 3 16.94 17.35 16.74
N PRO A 4 17.92 17.39 15.83
CA PRO A 4 18.70 18.61 15.58
C PRO A 4 17.90 19.76 14.96
N THR A 5 16.86 19.46 14.17
CA THR A 5 16.10 20.47 13.44
C THR A 5 14.65 20.60 13.94
N SER A 6 14.22 19.75 14.87
CA SER A 6 12.83 19.64 15.34
C SER A 6 11.80 19.49 14.23
N GLN A 7 12.21 19.00 13.06
CA GLN A 7 11.33 18.80 11.92
C GLN A 7 10.50 17.53 12.07
N ILE A 8 9.22 17.63 11.70
CA ILE A 8 8.35 16.46 11.56
C ILE A 8 8.65 15.81 10.21
N ILE A 9 9.38 14.70 10.21
CA ILE A 9 9.74 13.97 8.99
C ILE A 9 8.57 13.15 8.46
N TYR A 10 7.67 12.72 9.35
CA TYR A 10 6.53 11.89 9.00
C TYR A 10 5.31 12.23 9.86
N SER A 11 4.17 12.42 9.22
CA SER A 11 2.86 12.47 9.88
C SER A 11 1.81 11.73 9.06
N ASP A 12 0.88 11.05 9.73
CA ASP A 12 -0.24 10.39 9.07
C ASP A 12 -1.52 10.52 9.89
N ARG A 13 -2.66 10.47 9.21
CA ARG A 13 -3.98 10.52 9.83
C ARG A 13 -4.76 9.26 9.50
N PHE A 14 -5.23 8.58 10.54
CA PHE A 14 -6.11 7.44 10.41
C PHE A 14 -7.54 7.87 10.77
N LYS A 15 -8.49 7.70 9.84
CA LYS A 15 -9.91 7.76 10.18
C LYS A 15 -10.29 6.44 10.82
N LEU A 16 -10.57 6.48 12.10
CA LEU A 16 -11.20 5.39 12.83
C LEU A 16 -12.71 5.54 12.64
N GLU A 17 -13.30 4.73 11.77
CA GLU A 17 -14.76 4.54 11.81
C GLU A 17 -15.05 3.72 13.06
N GLN A 18 -16.11 4.11 13.81
CA GLN A 18 -16.57 3.35 14.99
C GLN A 18 -16.81 1.89 14.58
N VAL A 19 -15.85 1.07 14.87
CA VAL A 19 -15.96 -0.37 14.75
C VAL A 19 -16.28 -0.85 16.16
N ASN A 20 -17.44 -1.45 16.35
CA ASN A 20 -17.78 -2.25 17.55
C ASN A 20 -16.89 -3.49 17.59
N SER A 21 -15.58 -3.33 17.50
CA SER A 21 -14.60 -4.39 17.46
C SER A 21 -13.60 -4.18 18.58
N ASN A 22 -13.24 -5.28 19.18
CA ASN A 22 -12.24 -5.42 20.21
C ASN A 22 -11.06 -4.44 19.99
N THR A 23 -10.79 -3.61 20.97
CA THR A 23 -9.78 -2.54 20.96
C THR A 23 -8.39 -3.08 20.58
N GLU A 24 -8.06 -4.30 21.00
CA GLU A 24 -6.82 -4.98 20.66
C GLU A 24 -6.68 -5.26 19.17
N LYS A 25 -7.76 -5.68 18.52
CA LYS A 25 -7.79 -5.92 17.07
C LYS A 25 -7.59 -4.64 16.28
N LEU A 26 -8.19 -3.56 16.75
CA LEU A 26 -8.03 -2.23 16.17
C LEU A 26 -6.59 -1.72 16.34
N ALA A 27 -6.04 -1.82 17.55
CA ALA A 27 -4.65 -1.44 17.84
C ALA A 27 -3.66 -2.23 16.96
N SER A 28 -3.84 -3.53 16.80
CA SER A 28 -3.02 -4.38 15.93
C SER A 28 -3.07 -3.92 14.46
N ILE A 29 -4.24 -3.59 13.94
CA ILE A 29 -4.40 -3.12 12.56
C ILE A 29 -3.70 -1.76 12.36
N ILE A 30 -3.87 -0.83 13.29
CA ILE A 30 -3.23 0.50 13.24
C ILE A 30 -1.72 0.36 13.31
N SER A 31 -1.21 -0.40 14.29
CA SER A 31 0.22 -0.66 14.46
C SER A 31 0.85 -1.23 13.20
N LYS A 32 0.23 -2.26 12.63
CA LYS A 32 0.72 -2.90 11.40
C LYS A 32 0.75 -1.93 10.21
N ARG A 33 -0.27 -1.09 10.06
CA ARG A 33 -0.34 -0.07 9.00
C ARG A 33 0.72 1.01 9.20
N LEU A 34 0.84 1.52 10.41
CA LEU A 34 1.81 2.57 10.74
C LEU A 34 3.23 2.08 10.50
N SER A 35 3.59 0.89 11.02
CA SER A 35 4.91 0.29 10.82
C SER A 35 5.23 0.12 9.34
N ARG A 36 4.28 -0.38 8.54
CA ARG A 36 4.48 -0.51 7.09
C ARG A 36 4.74 0.82 6.41
N LYS A 37 3.97 1.85 6.74
CA LYS A 37 4.14 3.18 6.13
C LYS A 37 5.46 3.82 6.53
N VAL A 38 5.87 3.68 7.79
CA VAL A 38 7.17 4.17 8.25
C VAL A 38 8.31 3.46 7.50
N ILE A 39 8.26 2.13 7.42
CA ILE A 39 9.27 1.36 6.68
C ILE A 39 9.30 1.78 5.21
N ASP A 40 8.14 1.87 4.54
CA ASP A 40 8.06 2.27 3.13
C ASP A 40 8.60 3.69 2.87
N THR A 41 8.47 4.58 3.84
CA THR A 41 8.98 5.95 3.73
C THR A 41 10.50 6.02 3.87
N PHE A 42 11.06 5.34 4.88
CA PHE A 42 12.48 5.45 5.20
C PHE A 42 13.35 4.36 4.55
N TYR A 43 12.76 3.19 4.31
CA TYR A 43 13.42 2.01 3.76
C TYR A 43 12.61 1.37 2.64
N PRO A 44 12.33 2.12 1.55
CA PRO A 44 11.56 1.57 0.44
C PRO A 44 12.30 0.38 -0.17
N ALA A 45 11.54 -0.61 -0.63
CA ALA A 45 12.11 -1.78 -1.29
C ALA A 45 12.85 -1.36 -2.57
N LYS A 46 14.13 -1.74 -2.69
CA LYS A 46 14.98 -1.42 -3.84
C LYS A 46 15.06 -2.59 -4.79
N LEU A 47 15.19 -2.28 -6.05
CA LEU A 47 15.41 -3.26 -7.10
C LEU A 47 16.82 -3.86 -6.99
N ILE A 48 16.90 -5.20 -6.94
CA ILE A 48 18.17 -5.95 -6.94
C ILE A 48 18.46 -6.51 -8.33
N SER A 49 17.46 -7.13 -8.96
CA SER A 49 17.63 -7.75 -10.27
C SER A 49 16.34 -7.75 -11.08
N ILE A 50 16.50 -7.94 -12.38
CA ILE A 50 15.42 -8.03 -13.34
C ILE A 50 15.65 -9.26 -14.20
N ASN A 51 14.62 -10.07 -14.33
CA ASN A 51 14.60 -11.21 -15.24
C ASN A 51 13.29 -11.21 -16.02
N ASN A 52 13.33 -10.82 -17.30
CA ASN A 52 12.16 -10.67 -18.17
C ASN A 52 11.09 -9.74 -17.56
N LYS A 53 9.98 -10.29 -17.10
CA LYS A 53 8.86 -9.58 -16.47
C LYS A 53 8.86 -9.71 -14.95
N GLU A 54 9.91 -10.25 -14.37
CA GLU A 54 10.04 -10.44 -12.93
C GLU A 54 11.16 -9.57 -12.38
N ILE A 55 10.90 -8.97 -11.23
CA ILE A 55 11.85 -8.15 -10.50
C ILE A 55 12.06 -8.72 -9.10
N THR A 56 13.31 -8.75 -8.68
CA THR A 56 13.70 -9.12 -7.31
C THR A 56 14.07 -7.85 -6.54
N VAL A 57 13.61 -7.76 -5.30
CA VAL A 57 13.81 -6.61 -4.41
C VAL A 57 14.44 -7.04 -3.08
N ASP A 58 15.07 -6.09 -2.38
CA ASP A 58 15.82 -6.27 -1.13
C ASP A 58 14.95 -6.38 0.13
N GLN A 59 13.63 -6.43 0.00
CA GLN A 59 12.70 -6.60 1.12
C GLN A 59 12.09 -8.00 1.12
N GLY A 60 11.96 -8.60 2.30
CA GLY A 60 11.44 -9.94 2.48
C GLY A 60 9.92 -10.04 2.32
N ARG A 61 9.43 -11.29 2.34
CA ARG A 61 8.02 -11.63 2.12
C ARG A 61 7.04 -10.91 3.06
N ASP A 62 7.45 -10.59 4.28
CA ASP A 62 6.58 -9.96 5.28
C ASP A 62 6.28 -8.48 4.95
N PHE A 63 7.07 -7.89 4.06
CA PHE A 63 6.86 -6.55 3.53
C PHE A 63 5.76 -6.52 2.46
N PHE A 64 5.52 -7.62 1.77
CA PHE A 64 4.60 -7.70 0.63
C PHE A 64 3.31 -8.44 0.96
N ASP A 65 2.21 -8.01 0.32
CA ASP A 65 0.90 -8.63 0.42
C ASP A 65 0.43 -9.07 -0.98
N LYS A 66 -0.07 -10.30 -1.11
CA LYS A 66 -0.54 -10.86 -2.40
C LYS A 66 -1.68 -10.07 -3.03
N ASN A 67 -2.49 -9.40 -2.21
CA ASN A 67 -3.66 -8.63 -2.66
C ASN A 67 -3.35 -7.15 -2.92
N THR A 68 -2.11 -6.73 -2.69
CA THR A 68 -1.69 -5.34 -2.88
C THR A 68 -0.95 -5.19 -4.20
N LYS A 69 -1.28 -4.14 -4.94
CA LYS A 69 -0.53 -3.71 -6.12
C LYS A 69 0.61 -2.80 -5.70
N TYR A 70 1.70 -2.85 -6.44
CA TYR A 70 2.91 -2.09 -6.14
C TYR A 70 3.30 -1.23 -7.33
N LYS A 71 3.66 0.02 -7.04
CA LYS A 71 4.24 0.96 -8.03
C LYS A 71 5.73 0.69 -8.15
N ILE A 72 6.21 0.71 -9.38
CA ILE A 72 7.63 0.77 -9.71
C ILE A 72 7.95 2.24 -9.94
N ILE A 73 8.85 2.81 -9.14
CA ILE A 73 9.17 4.23 -9.12
C ILE A 73 10.65 4.40 -9.44
N MET A 74 10.93 5.25 -10.42
CA MET A 74 12.29 5.70 -10.71
C MET A 74 12.59 6.98 -9.93
N LEU A 75 13.69 6.97 -9.20
CA LEU A 75 14.19 8.12 -8.47
C LEU A 75 15.03 9.00 -9.40
N GLY A 76 14.58 10.22 -9.59
CA GLY A 76 15.28 11.24 -10.37
C GLY A 76 16.25 12.11 -9.55
N LYS A 77 16.36 13.37 -9.92
CA LYS A 77 17.22 14.37 -9.27
C LYS A 77 16.87 14.55 -7.79
N ARG A 78 17.88 14.88 -6.98
CA ARG A 78 17.68 15.29 -5.59
C ARG A 78 16.96 16.64 -5.55
N ILE A 79 16.02 16.77 -4.61
CA ILE A 79 15.37 18.03 -4.29
C ILE A 79 16.15 18.65 -3.14
N VAL A 80 16.77 19.77 -3.37
CA VAL A 80 17.53 20.51 -2.36
C VAL A 80 16.71 21.73 -1.97
N ASP A 81 16.57 21.94 -0.66
CA ASP A 81 15.98 23.16 -0.12
C ASP A 81 16.99 24.29 -0.33
N GLU A 82 16.62 25.31 -1.10
CA GLU A 82 17.50 26.43 -1.47
C GLU A 82 17.90 27.27 -0.24
N THR A 83 17.06 27.31 0.79
CA THR A 83 17.32 28.11 2.00
C THR A 83 18.29 27.43 2.96
N THR A 84 18.15 26.11 3.11
CA THR A 84 18.93 25.34 4.12
C THR A 84 20.04 24.50 3.49
N GLY A 85 20.06 24.34 2.17
CA GLY A 85 20.98 23.43 1.46
C GLY A 85 20.73 21.96 1.76
N THR A 86 19.70 21.63 2.52
CA THR A 86 19.41 20.24 2.91
C THR A 86 18.67 19.50 1.79
N ILE A 87 18.93 18.17 1.67
CA ILE A 87 18.23 17.32 0.72
C ILE A 87 16.88 16.96 1.34
N SER A 88 15.78 17.48 0.75
CA SER A 88 14.42 17.19 1.18
C SER A 88 13.80 15.94 0.52
N GLY A 89 14.47 15.40 -0.52
CA GLY A 89 14.00 14.20 -1.19
C GLY A 89 14.59 14.00 -2.58
N ARG A 90 13.91 13.19 -3.40
CA ARG A 90 14.22 13.00 -4.82
C ARG A 90 12.93 13.07 -5.65
N VAL A 91 13.05 13.50 -6.90
CA VAL A 91 11.93 13.45 -7.84
C VAL A 91 11.56 12.00 -8.06
N GLU A 92 10.27 11.65 -7.91
CA GLU A 92 9.76 10.30 -8.08
C GLU A 92 8.92 10.24 -9.35
N LYS A 93 9.27 9.31 -10.26
CA LYS A 93 8.50 9.05 -11.49
C LYS A 93 7.97 7.63 -11.46
N GLU A 94 6.65 7.46 -11.48
CA GLU A 94 6.03 6.14 -11.65
C GLU A 94 6.30 5.62 -13.07
N ILE A 95 6.96 4.47 -13.16
CA ILE A 95 7.35 3.84 -14.43
C ILE A 95 6.65 2.51 -14.67
N GLY A 96 5.94 1.97 -13.69
CA GLY A 96 5.24 0.71 -13.88
C GLY A 96 4.48 0.25 -12.64
N LEU A 97 3.85 -0.91 -12.80
CA LEU A 97 3.07 -1.59 -11.78
C LEU A 97 3.45 -3.05 -11.70
N SER A 98 3.47 -3.59 -10.49
CA SER A 98 3.80 -4.99 -10.22
C SER A 98 2.91 -5.61 -9.15
N ASN A 99 2.88 -6.94 -9.13
CA ASN A 99 2.22 -7.75 -8.13
C ASN A 99 3.24 -8.66 -7.46
N TYR A 100 3.08 -8.91 -6.16
CA TYR A 100 3.91 -9.85 -5.42
C TYR A 100 3.62 -11.30 -5.86
N ILE A 101 4.68 -12.08 -6.09
CA ILE A 101 4.60 -13.50 -6.40
C ILE A 101 5.02 -14.35 -5.19
N SER A 102 6.27 -14.19 -4.78
CA SER A 102 6.89 -15.00 -3.74
C SER A 102 8.02 -14.24 -3.05
N GLY A 103 8.48 -14.74 -1.93
CA GLY A 103 9.63 -14.13 -1.24
C GLY A 103 10.19 -15.04 -0.17
N SER A 104 11.46 -14.81 0.13
CA SER A 104 12.21 -15.34 1.26
C SER A 104 12.13 -14.38 2.46
N ALA A 105 12.94 -14.63 3.48
CA ALA A 105 13.05 -13.72 4.62
C ALA A 105 13.67 -12.35 4.25
N ARG A 106 14.52 -12.28 3.22
CA ARG A 106 15.29 -11.08 2.87
C ARG A 106 14.99 -10.50 1.50
N GLN A 107 14.39 -11.26 0.62
CA GLN A 107 14.14 -10.86 -0.78
C GLN A 107 12.76 -11.30 -1.21
N SER A 108 12.20 -10.56 -2.16
CA SER A 108 10.91 -10.88 -2.75
C SER A 108 10.94 -10.71 -4.26
N THR A 109 10.14 -11.53 -4.94
CA THR A 109 9.94 -11.49 -6.39
C THR A 109 8.56 -10.94 -6.70
N LEU A 110 8.52 -9.95 -7.58
CA LEU A 110 7.30 -9.34 -8.06
C LEU A 110 7.23 -9.47 -9.59
N LYS A 111 6.03 -9.66 -10.12
CA LYS A 111 5.75 -9.70 -11.56
C LYS A 111 5.29 -8.35 -12.04
N ILE A 112 5.95 -7.82 -13.06
CA ILE A 112 5.55 -6.60 -13.75
C ILE A 112 4.34 -6.93 -14.62
N TYR A 113 3.24 -6.22 -14.47
CA TYR A 113 2.08 -6.36 -15.34
C TYR A 113 1.82 -5.12 -16.20
N LYS A 114 2.39 -3.98 -15.82
CA LYS A 114 2.37 -2.75 -16.62
C LYS A 114 3.72 -2.04 -16.50
N LEU A 115 4.29 -1.66 -17.62
CA LEU A 115 5.50 -0.86 -17.69
C LEU A 115 5.28 0.29 -18.68
N ASN A 116 5.59 1.51 -18.24
CA ASN A 116 5.46 2.74 -19.04
C ASN A 116 6.81 3.18 -19.65
N THR A 117 7.83 2.32 -19.56
CA THR A 117 9.18 2.56 -20.09
C THR A 117 9.74 1.24 -20.63
N ASN A 118 10.83 1.32 -21.41
CA ASN A 118 11.51 0.11 -21.87
C ASN A 118 12.18 -0.61 -20.69
N SER A 119 12.11 -1.93 -20.68
CA SER A 119 12.73 -2.76 -19.65
C SER A 119 14.25 -2.56 -19.55
N SER A 120 14.91 -2.19 -20.64
CA SER A 120 16.34 -1.83 -20.67
C SER A 120 16.71 -0.62 -19.80
N ASN A 121 15.75 0.23 -19.48
CA ASN A 121 15.94 1.39 -18.61
C ASN A 121 15.83 1.06 -17.12
N LEU A 122 15.46 -0.16 -16.78
CA LEU A 122 15.42 -0.63 -15.41
C LEU A 122 16.81 -1.09 -15.00
N LYS A 123 17.47 -0.31 -14.15
CA LYS A 123 18.82 -0.62 -13.63
C LYS A 123 18.73 -0.95 -12.14
N ALA A 124 19.45 -1.97 -11.71
CA ALA A 124 19.57 -2.35 -10.30
C ALA A 124 20.67 -1.54 -9.60
N ASP A 125 20.66 -0.23 -9.76
CA ASP A 125 21.64 0.71 -9.22
C ASP A 125 21.11 1.49 -7.99
N GLY A 126 19.98 1.06 -7.44
CA GLY A 126 19.31 1.73 -6.34
C GLY A 126 18.46 2.95 -6.75
N SER A 127 18.38 3.24 -8.05
CA SER A 127 17.51 4.31 -8.57
C SER A 127 16.03 3.89 -8.68
N ILE A 128 15.74 2.60 -8.56
CA ILE A 128 14.39 2.06 -8.66
C ILE A 128 13.94 1.52 -7.32
N ILE A 129 12.79 2.02 -6.88
CA ILE A 129 12.13 1.58 -5.63
C ILE A 129 10.72 1.07 -5.92
N ILE A 130 10.23 0.23 -5.02
CA ILE A 130 8.89 -0.37 -5.09
C ILE A 130 8.10 0.11 -3.88
N ARG A 131 6.89 0.64 -4.13
CA ARG A 131 5.97 1.10 -3.08
C ARG A 131 4.59 0.50 -3.21
N PRO A 132 3.92 0.18 -2.10
CA PRO A 132 2.55 -0.33 -2.13
C PRO A 132 1.57 0.76 -2.57
N ILE A 133 0.57 0.35 -3.34
CA ILE A 133 -0.60 1.17 -3.61
C ILE A 133 -1.60 0.90 -2.50
N PHE A 134 -1.64 1.76 -1.51
CA PHE A 134 -2.68 1.68 -0.49
C PHE A 134 -4.01 2.05 -1.12
N ALA A 135 -4.99 1.15 -1.06
CA ALA A 135 -6.34 1.46 -1.48
C ALA A 135 -6.82 2.71 -0.72
N LYS A 136 -7.35 3.71 -1.45
CA LYS A 136 -8.05 4.82 -0.79
C LYS A 136 -9.15 4.21 0.07
N LEU A 137 -9.19 4.60 1.35
CA LEU A 137 -10.30 4.23 2.20
C LEU A 137 -11.59 4.69 1.51
N PRO A 138 -12.60 3.80 1.41
CA PRO A 138 -13.88 4.21 0.85
C PRO A 138 -14.42 5.42 1.63
N SER A 139 -15.04 6.36 0.93
CA SER A 139 -15.68 7.50 1.59
C SER A 139 -16.78 6.98 2.53
N ILE A 140 -17.10 7.76 3.58
CA ILE A 140 -18.18 7.44 4.52
C ILE A 140 -19.47 7.12 3.76
N ASP A 141 -19.78 7.89 2.71
CA ASP A 141 -20.95 7.66 1.87
C ASP A 141 -20.94 6.32 1.14
N GLN A 142 -19.77 5.86 0.67
CA GLN A 142 -19.64 4.53 0.05
C GLN A 142 -19.83 3.42 1.07
N VAL A 143 -19.30 3.59 2.29
CA VAL A 143 -19.48 2.62 3.37
C VAL A 143 -20.93 2.53 3.79
N LEU A 144 -21.61 3.68 3.96
CA LEU A 144 -23.03 3.74 4.28
C LEU A 144 -23.90 3.11 3.17
N LYS A 145 -23.66 3.45 1.91
CA LYS A 145 -24.36 2.85 0.76
C LYS A 145 -24.21 1.32 0.74
N ASN A 146 -22.99 0.82 1.00
CA ASN A 146 -22.74 -0.61 1.05
C ASN A 146 -23.42 -1.30 2.24
N ARG A 147 -23.49 -0.65 3.42
CA ARG A 147 -24.24 -1.15 4.59
C ARG A 147 -25.73 -1.21 4.30
N ILE A 148 -26.30 -0.14 3.76
CA ILE A 148 -27.74 -0.07 3.39
C ILE A 148 -28.07 -1.18 2.39
N LYS A 149 -27.22 -1.39 1.37
CA LYS A 149 -27.41 -2.46 0.38
C LYS A 149 -27.39 -3.85 1.02
N LYS A 150 -26.47 -4.10 1.97
CA LYS A 150 -26.40 -5.38 2.72
C LYS A 150 -27.65 -5.60 3.57
N ILE A 151 -28.14 -4.57 4.27
CA ILE A 151 -29.36 -4.64 5.09
C ILE A 151 -30.58 -4.92 4.22
N LYS A 152 -30.75 -4.19 3.10
CA LYS A 152 -31.84 -4.41 2.14
C LYS A 152 -31.84 -5.84 1.59
N ASN A 153 -30.67 -6.38 1.24
CA ASN A 153 -30.56 -7.76 0.76
C ASN A 153 -30.89 -8.79 1.86
N LYS A 154 -30.48 -8.54 3.09
CA LYS A 154 -30.79 -9.41 4.24
C LYS A 154 -32.30 -9.41 4.53
N ASN A 155 -32.94 -8.24 4.52
CA ASN A 155 -34.39 -8.11 4.71
C ASN A 155 -35.19 -8.78 3.58
N LYS A 156 -34.74 -8.63 2.31
CA LYS A 156 -35.38 -9.30 1.16
C LYS A 156 -35.30 -10.83 1.26
N ASN A 157 -34.19 -11.36 1.79
CA ASN A 157 -34.03 -12.80 1.99
C ASN A 157 -34.89 -13.32 3.17
N LEU A 158 -35.03 -12.53 4.24
CA LEU A 158 -35.90 -12.84 5.36
C LEU A 158 -37.40 -12.85 4.96
N THR A 159 -37.84 -11.84 4.20
CA THR A 159 -39.23 -11.79 3.68
C THR A 159 -39.54 -12.94 2.72
N LYS A 160 -38.57 -13.39 1.92
CA LYS A 160 -38.72 -14.57 1.07
C LYS A 160 -38.86 -15.87 1.89
N LYS A 161 -38.07 -16.02 2.99
CA LYS A 161 -38.20 -17.16 3.89
C LYS A 161 -39.56 -17.18 4.60
N LEU A 162 -39.99 -16.05 5.16
CA LEU A 162 -41.27 -15.93 5.85
C LEU A 162 -42.51 -16.20 4.94
N LYS A 163 -42.41 -15.91 3.62
CA LYS A 163 -43.47 -16.27 2.67
C LYS A 163 -43.49 -17.78 2.40
N LYS A 164 -42.32 -18.42 2.31
CA LYS A 164 -42.23 -19.86 2.10
C LYS A 164 -42.72 -20.70 3.27
N ASP A 165 -42.60 -20.18 4.51
CA ASP A 165 -43.04 -20.83 5.73
C ASP A 165 -44.55 -20.62 6.02
N LYS A 166 -45.24 -19.78 5.23
CA LYS A 166 -46.69 -19.56 5.31
C LYS A 166 -47.52 -20.35 4.30
N ASP A 167 -46.88 -21.01 3.36
CA ASP A 167 -47.53 -21.83 2.33
C ASP A 167 -47.58 -23.31 2.71
N TRP A 168 -47.62 -23.61 4.03
CA TRP A 168 -47.87 -24.92 4.64
C TRP A 168 -49.11 -24.92 5.49
#